data_81db57c674d15b3a088803bb86fa9c11
#
_entry.id   81db57c674d15b3a088803bb86fa9c11
#
_cell.length_a   1.000
_cell.length_b   1.000
_cell.length_c   1.000
_cell.angle_alpha   90.00
_cell.angle_beta   90.00
_cell.angle_gamma   90.00
#
_symmetry.space_group_name_H-M   'P 1'
#
loop_
_entity.id
_entity.type
_entity.pdbx_description
1 polymer ?
#
loop_
_entity_poly.entity_id
_entity_poly.type
_entity_poly.pdbx_seq_one_letter_code
_entity_poly.pdbx_strand_id
1 'polypeptide(L)'
;MLLSLRPHEELVNIVHAELTSILGPVDPSLHLKKDGPTVIMLCGLQGSGKTTTCGKLSQLLLEENIKPMLVAADLQRPAAIEQLHVIGRQLDVPVYSEPGNSNPVKVCQAGVEKAKAEGARVVILDTAGRLAIDQELMEELQRVDKKVSPDQVYLVVDGMTGQDAVNSARAFNDALELDGVIMTKLDGDARGGALLSVKHVTGVPIKFIGTGEHLDALEPFRPEGMAGRILQMGDIVAAAREAHRIVDEKEREELEAKMASGDFTLDDFKNMMEKVAKPGLMGKMMGLMPGMGQFKDVLESEEAAGGIRQTIGAINSMTMDERENPKLIDAQRRTRIARGAGVQTPVVTQLIKQFEVMKPLMQGMAGKGVGDRMKMMQQLQSSGAMEDPTMRGLKVKKGTGKRLTPAQRAKQKKERERMRRRLKRGK
;
A
#
# COMPACT_ATOMS: atom_id res chain seq x y z
N MET A 1 -16.70 17.24 23.49
CA MET A 1 -16.00 18.53 23.35
C MET A 1 -14.55 18.27 22.97
N LEU A 2 -14.20 18.42 21.69
CA LEU A 2 -12.84 18.26 21.19
C LEU A 2 -12.16 19.63 21.21
N LEU A 3 -11.75 20.08 22.39
CA LEU A 3 -11.14 21.39 22.66
C LEU A 3 -9.63 21.43 22.38
N SER A 4 -9.08 20.55 21.51
CA SER A 4 -7.63 20.46 21.31
C SER A 4 -7.17 20.42 19.83
N LEU A 5 -8.07 20.46 18.86
CA LEU A 5 -7.69 20.54 17.45
C LEU A 5 -7.46 22.00 17.03
N ARG A 6 -6.40 22.23 16.25
CA ARG A 6 -6.19 23.55 15.64
C ARG A 6 -7.26 23.75 14.56
N PRO A 7 -7.72 24.99 14.29
CA PRO A 7 -8.76 25.25 13.28
C PRO A 7 -8.48 24.65 11.91
N HIS A 8 -7.20 24.56 11.53
CA HIS A 8 -6.77 23.90 10.30
C HIS A 8 -7.02 22.36 10.32
N GLU A 9 -6.75 21.70 11.44
CA GLU A 9 -6.96 20.26 11.58
C GLU A 9 -8.46 19.91 11.54
N GLU A 10 -9.29 20.76 12.12
CA GLU A 10 -10.73 20.62 12.11
C GLU A 10 -11.30 20.81 10.68
N LEU A 11 -10.82 21.83 9.95
CA LEU A 11 -11.20 22.03 8.56
C LEU A 11 -10.84 20.83 7.68
N VAL A 12 -9.64 20.29 7.82
CA VAL A 12 -9.19 19.11 7.07
C VAL A 12 -10.07 17.90 7.37
N ASN A 13 -10.44 17.70 8.63
CA ASN A 13 -11.33 16.60 9.02
C ASN A 13 -12.74 16.76 8.44
N ILE A 14 -13.29 17.97 8.41
CA ILE A 14 -14.58 18.26 7.78
C ILE A 14 -14.53 17.95 6.29
N VAL A 15 -13.50 18.44 5.58
CA VAL A 15 -13.34 18.19 4.15
C VAL A 15 -13.13 16.70 3.87
N HIS A 16 -12.37 15.98 4.70
CA HIS A 16 -12.19 14.54 4.57
C HIS A 16 -13.52 13.78 4.73
N ALA A 17 -14.31 14.13 5.74
CA ALA A 17 -15.62 13.51 5.97
C ALA A 17 -16.57 13.78 4.80
N GLU A 18 -16.56 15.00 4.25
CA GLU A 18 -17.40 15.38 3.11
C GLU A 18 -16.99 14.65 1.83
N LEU A 19 -15.69 14.57 1.54
CA LEU A 19 -15.18 13.79 0.41
C LEU A 19 -15.55 12.30 0.55
N THR A 20 -15.42 11.74 1.74
CA THR A 20 -15.81 10.35 2.01
C THR A 20 -17.30 10.14 1.77
N SER A 21 -18.14 11.10 2.17
CA SER A 21 -19.59 11.08 1.93
C SER A 21 -19.95 11.15 0.44
N ILE A 22 -19.28 12.01 -0.33
CA ILE A 22 -19.45 12.14 -1.79
C ILE A 22 -19.08 10.83 -2.51
N LEU A 23 -17.97 10.23 -2.11
CA LEU A 23 -17.50 8.95 -2.66
C LEU A 23 -18.45 7.80 -2.29
N GLY A 24 -19.21 7.97 -1.20
CA GLY A 24 -20.31 7.12 -0.73
C GLY A 24 -19.84 5.80 -0.12
N PRO A 25 -20.75 5.11 0.57
CA PRO A 25 -20.50 3.75 0.99
C PRO A 25 -20.38 2.86 -0.25
N VAL A 26 -19.36 2.01 -0.28
CA VAL A 26 -19.13 1.06 -1.37
C VAL A 26 -18.99 -0.33 -0.79
N ASP A 27 -19.77 -1.26 -1.34
CA ASP A 27 -19.52 -2.68 -1.17
C ASP A 27 -18.62 -3.17 -2.31
N PRO A 28 -17.33 -3.42 -2.08
CA PRO A 28 -16.42 -3.88 -3.10
C PRO A 28 -16.56 -5.38 -3.40
N SER A 29 -17.41 -6.11 -2.68
CA SER A 29 -17.57 -7.54 -2.88
C SER A 29 -18.13 -7.85 -4.27
N LEU A 30 -17.63 -8.95 -4.84
CA LEU A 30 -18.21 -9.55 -6.03
C LEU A 30 -19.37 -10.44 -5.59
N HIS A 31 -20.60 -10.07 -5.96
CA HIS A 31 -21.78 -10.84 -5.59
C HIS A 31 -21.87 -12.12 -6.42
N LEU A 32 -21.29 -13.21 -5.90
CA LEU A 32 -21.23 -14.48 -6.61
C LEU A 32 -22.56 -15.24 -6.48
N LYS A 33 -23.02 -15.79 -7.58
CA LYS A 33 -24.18 -16.69 -7.60
C LYS A 33 -23.92 -17.94 -6.76
N LYS A 34 -24.96 -18.47 -6.15
CA LYS A 34 -24.88 -19.78 -5.46
C LYS A 34 -24.78 -20.93 -6.48
N ASP A 35 -25.56 -20.86 -7.54
CA ASP A 35 -25.66 -21.89 -8.57
C ASP A 35 -25.15 -21.39 -9.93
N GLY A 36 -24.22 -22.14 -10.53
CA GLY A 36 -23.58 -21.81 -11.80
C GLY A 36 -22.52 -20.70 -11.70
N PRO A 37 -21.94 -20.31 -12.85
CA PRO A 37 -20.95 -19.24 -12.92
C PRO A 37 -21.61 -17.86 -12.79
N THR A 38 -20.94 -16.95 -12.10
CA THR A 38 -21.24 -15.53 -12.15
C THR A 38 -20.62 -14.92 -13.39
N VAL A 39 -21.38 -14.26 -14.22
CA VAL A 39 -20.92 -13.63 -15.45
C VAL A 39 -20.68 -12.14 -15.21
N ILE A 40 -19.45 -11.70 -15.40
CA ILE A 40 -18.99 -10.31 -15.28
C ILE A 40 -18.66 -9.80 -16.69
N MET A 41 -19.28 -8.72 -17.10
CA MET A 41 -18.96 -8.04 -18.37
C MET A 41 -18.13 -6.79 -18.10
N LEU A 42 -16.95 -6.69 -18.72
CA LEU A 42 -16.15 -5.48 -18.70
C LEU A 42 -16.40 -4.67 -19.98
N CYS A 43 -16.79 -3.41 -19.83
CA CYS A 43 -16.96 -2.46 -20.92
C CYS A 43 -16.09 -1.21 -20.72
N GLY A 44 -15.92 -0.39 -21.78
CA GLY A 44 -15.13 0.84 -21.72
C GLY A 44 -14.38 1.12 -23.01
N LEU A 45 -13.76 2.27 -23.10
CA LEU A 45 -13.00 2.70 -24.28
C LEU A 45 -11.74 1.89 -24.52
N GLN A 46 -11.20 1.97 -25.72
CA GLN A 46 -9.90 1.39 -26.05
C GLN A 46 -8.80 2.05 -25.20
N GLY A 47 -7.87 1.23 -24.69
CA GLY A 47 -6.78 1.72 -23.83
C GLY A 47 -7.17 1.99 -22.38
N SER A 48 -8.45 1.82 -22.00
CA SER A 48 -8.87 1.95 -20.59
C SER A 48 -8.36 0.82 -19.69
N GLY A 49 -7.77 -0.24 -20.24
CA GLY A 49 -7.18 -1.33 -19.46
C GLY A 49 -8.11 -2.53 -19.22
N LYS A 50 -9.17 -2.75 -20.02
CA LYS A 50 -10.11 -3.87 -19.86
C LYS A 50 -9.42 -5.23 -19.81
N THR A 51 -8.64 -5.57 -20.84
CA THR A 51 -7.92 -6.85 -20.94
C THR A 51 -6.99 -7.08 -19.74
N THR A 52 -6.26 -6.04 -19.32
CA THR A 52 -5.41 -6.12 -18.11
C THR A 52 -6.26 -6.27 -16.85
N THR A 53 -7.42 -5.61 -16.79
CA THR A 53 -8.36 -5.72 -15.67
C THR A 53 -8.98 -7.12 -15.57
N CYS A 54 -9.22 -7.80 -16.69
CA CYS A 54 -9.60 -9.22 -16.69
C CYS A 54 -8.57 -10.07 -15.94
N GLY A 55 -7.28 -9.87 -16.21
CA GLY A 55 -6.21 -10.56 -15.51
C GLY A 55 -6.15 -10.22 -14.02
N LYS A 56 -6.26 -8.94 -13.68
CA LYS A 56 -6.23 -8.48 -12.29
C LYS A 56 -7.40 -9.00 -11.45
N LEU A 57 -8.61 -9.00 -12.02
CA LEU A 57 -9.78 -9.61 -11.38
C LEU A 57 -9.60 -11.12 -11.23
N SER A 58 -9.02 -11.78 -12.23
CA SER A 58 -8.71 -13.22 -12.15
C SER A 58 -7.72 -13.52 -11.02
N GLN A 59 -6.67 -12.72 -10.88
CA GLN A 59 -5.70 -12.86 -9.79
C GLN A 59 -6.37 -12.71 -8.43
N LEU A 60 -7.22 -11.71 -8.26
CA LEU A 60 -7.96 -11.47 -7.02
C LEU A 60 -8.89 -12.65 -6.68
N LEU A 61 -9.58 -13.21 -7.69
CA LEU A 61 -10.43 -14.38 -7.52
C LEU A 61 -9.64 -15.64 -7.14
N LEU A 62 -8.48 -15.85 -7.76
CA LEU A 62 -7.59 -16.98 -7.43
C LEU A 62 -7.06 -16.90 -5.99
N GLU A 63 -6.76 -15.71 -5.50
CA GLU A 63 -6.37 -15.48 -4.10
C GLU A 63 -7.49 -15.90 -3.12
N GLU A 64 -8.74 -15.78 -3.54
CA GLU A 64 -9.92 -16.23 -2.79
C GLU A 64 -10.29 -17.72 -3.07
N ASN A 65 -9.44 -18.46 -3.81
CA ASN A 65 -9.70 -19.83 -4.25
C ASN A 65 -10.94 -19.99 -5.15
N ILE A 66 -11.30 -18.95 -5.89
CA ILE A 66 -12.41 -18.94 -6.86
C ILE A 66 -11.82 -19.15 -8.26
N LYS A 67 -12.37 -20.12 -9.02
CA LYS A 67 -11.89 -20.46 -10.36
C LYS A 67 -12.55 -19.55 -11.42
N PRO A 68 -11.82 -18.61 -12.04
CA PRO A 68 -12.34 -17.81 -13.15
C PRO A 68 -12.12 -18.50 -14.51
N MET A 69 -12.88 -18.07 -15.52
CA MET A 69 -12.61 -18.27 -16.92
C MET A 69 -12.71 -16.95 -17.66
N LEU A 70 -11.81 -16.70 -18.59
CA LEU A 70 -11.80 -15.50 -19.42
C LEU A 70 -12.44 -15.80 -20.80
N VAL A 71 -13.17 -14.83 -21.34
CA VAL A 71 -13.76 -14.92 -22.68
C VAL A 71 -13.28 -13.74 -23.50
N ALA A 72 -12.60 -14.03 -24.62
CA ALA A 72 -12.08 -13.04 -25.56
C ALA A 72 -13.19 -12.59 -26.52
N ALA A 73 -13.91 -11.53 -26.18
CA ALA A 73 -14.99 -10.97 -26.99
C ALA A 73 -14.61 -9.67 -27.73
N ASP A 74 -13.38 -9.17 -27.60
CA ASP A 74 -12.81 -8.10 -28.45
C ASP A 74 -12.34 -8.69 -29.79
N LEU A 75 -13.29 -9.03 -30.66
CA LEU A 75 -13.02 -9.73 -31.92
C LEU A 75 -12.43 -8.82 -33.00
N GLN A 76 -12.51 -7.51 -32.83
CA GLN A 76 -11.97 -6.54 -33.78
C GLN A 76 -10.45 -6.38 -33.66
N ARG A 77 -9.86 -6.87 -32.55
CA ARG A 77 -8.45 -6.70 -32.23
C ARG A 77 -7.76 -8.04 -31.93
N PRO A 78 -7.20 -8.69 -32.95
CA PRO A 78 -6.50 -9.99 -32.78
C PRO A 78 -5.41 -9.93 -31.70
N ALA A 79 -4.71 -8.81 -31.59
CA ALA A 79 -3.71 -8.61 -30.55
C ALA A 79 -4.29 -8.60 -29.12
N ALA A 80 -5.54 -8.16 -28.92
CA ALA A 80 -6.21 -8.21 -27.62
C ALA A 80 -6.54 -9.65 -27.22
N ILE A 81 -6.99 -10.47 -28.18
CA ILE A 81 -7.24 -11.90 -27.97
C ILE A 81 -5.94 -12.61 -27.53
N GLU A 82 -4.84 -12.38 -28.26
CA GLU A 82 -3.54 -12.97 -27.89
C GLU A 82 -3.05 -12.48 -26.54
N GLN A 83 -3.21 -11.20 -26.24
CA GLN A 83 -2.88 -10.64 -24.94
C GLN A 83 -3.66 -11.32 -23.79
N LEU A 84 -4.97 -11.57 -24.01
CA LEU A 84 -5.78 -12.27 -23.01
C LEU A 84 -5.30 -13.72 -22.81
N HIS A 85 -4.89 -14.41 -23.88
CA HIS A 85 -4.28 -15.73 -23.78
C HIS A 85 -2.93 -15.72 -23.04
N VAL A 86 -2.11 -14.70 -23.26
CA VAL A 86 -0.85 -14.53 -22.49
C VAL A 86 -1.14 -14.40 -21.00
N ILE A 87 -2.11 -13.56 -20.64
CA ILE A 87 -2.55 -13.36 -19.25
C ILE A 87 -3.09 -14.69 -18.68
N GLY A 88 -3.93 -15.40 -19.43
CA GLY A 88 -4.47 -16.69 -19.00
C GLY A 88 -3.38 -17.73 -18.72
N ARG A 89 -2.38 -17.82 -19.62
CA ARG A 89 -1.21 -18.70 -19.39
C ARG A 89 -0.39 -18.30 -18.16
N GLN A 90 -0.23 -16.99 -17.93
CA GLN A 90 0.53 -16.49 -16.79
C GLN A 90 -0.12 -16.81 -15.44
N LEU A 91 -1.46 -16.81 -15.41
CA LEU A 91 -2.26 -17.05 -14.19
C LEU A 91 -2.77 -18.49 -14.06
N ASP A 92 -2.52 -19.35 -15.05
CA ASP A 92 -3.12 -20.68 -15.17
C ASP A 92 -4.66 -20.62 -15.18
N VAL A 93 -5.22 -19.64 -15.91
CA VAL A 93 -6.66 -19.40 -16.06
C VAL A 93 -7.09 -19.77 -17.48
N PRO A 94 -8.14 -20.58 -17.67
CA PRO A 94 -8.65 -20.92 -18.98
C PRO A 94 -9.20 -19.70 -19.71
N VAL A 95 -8.87 -19.60 -21.03
CA VAL A 95 -9.35 -18.53 -21.89
C VAL A 95 -10.14 -19.16 -23.03
N TYR A 96 -11.38 -18.73 -23.21
CA TYR A 96 -12.20 -19.08 -24.34
C TYR A 96 -12.10 -18.04 -25.45
N SER A 97 -11.86 -18.50 -26.69
CA SER A 97 -11.86 -17.66 -27.87
C SER A 97 -12.31 -18.48 -29.09
N GLU A 98 -12.90 -17.83 -30.07
CA GLU A 98 -13.29 -18.42 -31.37
C GLU A 98 -12.61 -17.68 -32.53
N PRO A 99 -11.44 -18.12 -32.97
CA PRO A 99 -10.76 -17.49 -34.09
C PRO A 99 -11.63 -17.50 -35.34
N GLY A 100 -11.77 -16.35 -36.02
CA GLY A 100 -12.58 -16.20 -37.22
C GLY A 100 -14.08 -15.95 -37.01
N ASN A 101 -14.58 -16.04 -35.79
CA ASN A 101 -15.94 -15.58 -35.46
C ASN A 101 -15.95 -14.05 -35.35
N SER A 102 -16.91 -13.40 -36.02
CA SER A 102 -17.12 -11.95 -35.98
C SER A 102 -18.30 -11.51 -35.11
N ASN A 103 -18.96 -12.45 -34.42
CA ASN A 103 -20.14 -12.16 -33.62
C ASN A 103 -19.84 -12.29 -32.13
N PRO A 104 -19.61 -11.16 -31.39
CA PRO A 104 -19.24 -11.18 -29.99
C PRO A 104 -20.33 -11.79 -29.09
N VAL A 105 -21.61 -11.66 -29.46
CA VAL A 105 -22.72 -12.26 -28.70
C VAL A 105 -22.60 -13.78 -28.68
N LYS A 106 -22.34 -14.40 -29.85
CA LYS A 106 -22.19 -15.86 -29.94
C LYS A 106 -20.97 -16.36 -29.15
N VAL A 107 -19.84 -15.65 -29.24
CA VAL A 107 -18.62 -15.99 -28.51
C VAL A 107 -18.85 -15.91 -27.01
N CYS A 108 -19.51 -14.85 -26.53
CA CYS A 108 -19.85 -14.70 -25.11
C CYS A 108 -20.78 -15.83 -24.63
N GLN A 109 -21.84 -16.15 -25.38
CA GLN A 109 -22.76 -17.24 -25.03
C GLN A 109 -22.06 -18.59 -24.96
N ALA A 110 -21.28 -18.92 -25.97
CA ALA A 110 -20.52 -20.17 -26.04
C ALA A 110 -19.45 -20.25 -24.92
N GLY A 111 -18.79 -19.13 -24.62
CA GLY A 111 -17.85 -19.01 -23.50
C GLY A 111 -18.51 -19.28 -22.14
N VAL A 112 -19.69 -18.73 -21.90
CA VAL A 112 -20.47 -18.99 -20.65
C VAL A 112 -20.90 -20.46 -20.57
N GLU A 113 -21.35 -21.06 -21.67
CA GLU A 113 -21.71 -22.50 -21.66
C GLU A 113 -20.47 -23.38 -21.41
N LYS A 114 -19.35 -23.05 -22.02
CA LYS A 114 -18.07 -23.74 -21.76
C LYS A 114 -17.65 -23.64 -20.31
N ALA A 115 -17.75 -22.46 -19.72
CA ALA A 115 -17.44 -22.23 -18.32
C ALA A 115 -18.32 -23.07 -17.37
N LYS A 116 -19.59 -23.19 -17.67
CA LYS A 116 -20.50 -24.10 -16.93
C LYS A 116 -20.04 -25.55 -17.02
N ALA A 117 -19.65 -26.00 -18.21
CA ALA A 117 -19.19 -27.38 -18.43
C ALA A 117 -17.87 -27.68 -17.71
N GLU A 118 -16.97 -26.69 -17.60
CA GLU A 118 -15.67 -26.82 -16.93
C GLU A 118 -15.72 -26.50 -15.43
N GLY A 119 -16.88 -26.11 -14.90
CA GLY A 119 -17.07 -25.85 -13.46
C GLY A 119 -16.39 -24.56 -13.00
N ALA A 120 -16.21 -23.58 -13.88
CA ALA A 120 -15.77 -22.25 -13.49
C ALA A 120 -16.82 -21.56 -12.62
N ARG A 121 -16.37 -20.80 -11.60
CA ARG A 121 -17.26 -20.07 -10.69
C ARG A 121 -17.53 -18.65 -11.17
N VAL A 122 -16.64 -18.06 -11.93
CA VAL A 122 -16.76 -16.73 -12.50
C VAL A 122 -16.36 -16.76 -13.96
N VAL A 123 -17.09 -16.03 -14.80
CA VAL A 123 -16.75 -15.79 -16.20
C VAL A 123 -16.56 -14.30 -16.41
N ILE A 124 -15.42 -13.91 -16.96
CA ILE A 124 -15.12 -12.51 -17.23
C ILE A 124 -15.09 -12.32 -18.75
N LEU A 125 -15.98 -11.46 -19.25
CA LEU A 125 -16.09 -11.14 -20.66
C LEU A 125 -15.25 -9.90 -20.97
N ASP A 126 -14.18 -10.07 -21.77
CA ASP A 126 -13.37 -8.95 -22.29
C ASP A 126 -13.99 -8.44 -23.59
N THR A 127 -14.83 -7.40 -23.51
CA THR A 127 -15.56 -6.88 -24.66
C THR A 127 -14.74 -5.88 -25.47
N ALA A 128 -15.17 -5.62 -26.68
CA ALA A 128 -14.56 -4.63 -27.55
C ALA A 128 -14.51 -3.23 -26.90
N GLY A 129 -13.49 -2.45 -27.26
CA GLY A 129 -13.40 -1.03 -26.97
C GLY A 129 -12.97 -0.29 -28.22
N ARG A 130 -13.60 0.86 -28.46
CA ARG A 130 -13.23 1.78 -29.54
C ARG A 130 -12.56 3.02 -29.00
N LEU A 131 -11.86 3.77 -29.86
CA LEU A 131 -11.16 5.00 -29.49
C LEU A 131 -12.11 6.11 -29.04
N ALA A 132 -13.33 6.10 -29.59
CA ALA A 132 -14.38 7.05 -29.24
C ALA A 132 -15.70 6.32 -29.03
N ILE A 133 -16.60 7.00 -28.34
CA ILE A 133 -17.97 6.54 -28.14
C ILE A 133 -18.70 6.69 -29.49
N ASP A 134 -19.15 5.58 -30.02
CA ASP A 134 -19.99 5.57 -31.24
C ASP A 134 -21.22 4.67 -31.01
N GLN A 135 -22.22 4.86 -31.85
CA GLN A 135 -23.48 4.16 -31.73
C GLN A 135 -23.31 2.65 -31.94
N GLU A 136 -22.42 2.24 -32.82
CA GLU A 136 -22.19 0.83 -33.15
C GLU A 136 -21.63 0.06 -31.96
N LEU A 137 -20.67 0.65 -31.22
CA LEU A 137 -20.13 0.08 -29.98
C LEU A 137 -21.23 -0.10 -28.94
N MET A 138 -22.05 0.94 -28.74
CA MET A 138 -23.11 0.90 -27.74
C MET A 138 -24.17 -0.14 -28.09
N GLU A 139 -24.57 -0.23 -29.35
CA GLU A 139 -25.49 -1.28 -29.83
C GLU A 139 -24.91 -2.69 -29.70
N GLU A 140 -23.59 -2.85 -29.95
CA GLU A 140 -22.92 -4.13 -29.77
C GLU A 140 -22.96 -4.56 -28.32
N LEU A 141 -22.57 -3.68 -27.38
CA LEU A 141 -22.58 -3.94 -25.95
C LEU A 141 -24.00 -4.23 -25.42
N GLN A 142 -24.99 -3.45 -25.85
CA GLN A 142 -26.40 -3.69 -25.51
C GLN A 142 -26.92 -5.04 -26.01
N ARG A 143 -26.46 -5.48 -27.20
CA ARG A 143 -26.81 -6.81 -27.72
C ARG A 143 -26.17 -7.93 -26.88
N VAL A 144 -24.90 -7.74 -26.46
CA VAL A 144 -24.23 -8.70 -25.56
C VAL A 144 -24.96 -8.73 -24.21
N ASP A 145 -25.19 -7.58 -23.60
CA ASP A 145 -25.91 -7.45 -22.34
C ASP A 145 -27.28 -8.15 -22.36
N LYS A 146 -28.12 -7.82 -23.34
CA LYS A 146 -29.45 -8.41 -23.49
C LYS A 146 -29.46 -9.91 -23.76
N LYS A 147 -28.46 -10.45 -24.45
CA LYS A 147 -28.45 -11.87 -24.89
C LYS A 147 -27.68 -12.78 -23.95
N VAL A 148 -26.67 -12.28 -23.26
CA VAL A 148 -25.85 -13.03 -22.30
C VAL A 148 -26.42 -12.88 -20.90
N SER A 149 -27.05 -11.72 -20.62
CA SER A 149 -27.58 -11.34 -19.30
C SER A 149 -26.52 -11.50 -18.21
N PRO A 150 -25.42 -10.71 -18.28
CA PRO A 150 -24.38 -10.76 -17.26
C PRO A 150 -24.94 -10.44 -15.90
N ASP A 151 -24.34 -10.98 -14.86
CA ASP A 151 -24.75 -10.71 -13.47
C ASP A 151 -24.22 -9.39 -12.98
N GLN A 152 -23.11 -8.93 -13.56
CA GLN A 152 -22.48 -7.66 -13.21
C GLN A 152 -21.85 -7.06 -14.47
N VAL A 153 -22.07 -5.77 -14.64
CA VAL A 153 -21.49 -4.96 -15.72
C VAL A 153 -20.58 -3.91 -15.13
N TYR A 154 -19.29 -4.00 -15.39
CA TYR A 154 -18.32 -3.05 -14.89
C TYR A 154 -17.75 -2.19 -16.00
N LEU A 155 -17.83 -0.89 -15.82
CA LEU A 155 -17.18 0.08 -16.67
C LEU A 155 -15.73 0.28 -16.26
N VAL A 156 -14.80 0.04 -17.17
CA VAL A 156 -13.37 0.27 -16.97
C VAL A 156 -12.99 1.62 -17.56
N VAL A 157 -12.51 2.53 -16.68
CA VAL A 157 -12.20 3.93 -17.02
C VAL A 157 -10.75 4.23 -16.68
N ASP A 158 -10.06 4.90 -17.61
CA ASP A 158 -8.70 5.40 -17.40
C ASP A 158 -8.75 6.70 -16.57
N GLY A 159 -8.18 6.69 -15.38
CA GLY A 159 -8.15 7.84 -14.46
C GLY A 159 -7.33 9.03 -14.99
N MET A 160 -6.42 8.79 -15.93
CA MET A 160 -5.56 9.85 -16.49
C MET A 160 -6.24 10.70 -17.58
N THR A 161 -7.37 10.24 -18.14
CA THR A 161 -8.05 10.92 -19.25
C THR A 161 -8.89 12.13 -18.84
N GLY A 162 -8.92 12.44 -17.55
CA GLY A 162 -9.56 13.66 -17.03
C GLY A 162 -11.03 13.78 -17.40
N GLN A 163 -11.42 14.84 -18.13
CA GLN A 163 -12.81 15.09 -18.49
C GLN A 163 -13.39 14.06 -19.47
N ASP A 164 -12.55 13.45 -20.30
CA ASP A 164 -12.99 12.39 -21.22
C ASP A 164 -13.44 11.13 -20.47
N ALA A 165 -12.84 10.85 -19.31
CA ALA A 165 -13.31 9.80 -18.40
C ALA A 165 -14.77 10.04 -17.98
N VAL A 166 -15.11 11.27 -17.65
CA VAL A 166 -16.46 11.66 -17.21
C VAL A 166 -17.48 11.56 -18.36
N ASN A 167 -17.12 12.05 -19.54
CA ASN A 167 -17.97 11.98 -20.73
C ASN A 167 -18.24 10.55 -21.15
N SER A 168 -17.20 9.71 -21.15
CA SER A 168 -17.35 8.29 -21.46
C SER A 168 -18.20 7.57 -20.41
N ALA A 169 -17.94 7.80 -19.14
CA ALA A 169 -18.71 7.17 -18.08
C ALA A 169 -20.21 7.51 -18.16
N ARG A 170 -20.55 8.75 -18.48
CA ARG A 170 -21.95 9.14 -18.70
C ARG A 170 -22.57 8.37 -19.85
N ALA A 171 -21.93 8.33 -21.00
CA ALA A 171 -22.50 7.67 -22.19
C ALA A 171 -22.67 6.17 -22.00
N PHE A 172 -21.71 5.49 -21.33
CA PHE A 172 -21.87 4.07 -20.99
C PHE A 172 -23.01 3.86 -19.99
N ASN A 173 -23.15 4.75 -18.99
CA ASN A 173 -24.22 4.68 -18.00
C ASN A 173 -25.63 4.93 -18.62
N ASP A 174 -25.71 5.77 -19.66
CA ASP A 174 -26.94 6.01 -20.38
C ASP A 174 -27.33 4.83 -21.29
N ALA A 175 -26.34 4.04 -21.73
CA ALA A 175 -26.54 2.91 -22.66
C ALA A 175 -26.70 1.56 -21.96
N LEU A 176 -26.08 1.37 -20.81
CA LEU A 176 -26.03 0.10 -20.05
C LEU A 176 -26.39 0.34 -18.59
N GLU A 177 -26.99 -0.67 -17.95
CA GLU A 177 -27.14 -0.68 -16.51
C GLU A 177 -25.82 -1.11 -15.86
N LEU A 178 -25.09 -0.14 -15.26
CA LEU A 178 -23.78 -0.39 -14.70
C LEU A 178 -23.85 -0.74 -13.21
N ASP A 179 -23.26 -1.84 -12.80
CA ASP A 179 -23.15 -2.27 -11.39
C ASP A 179 -21.94 -1.66 -10.68
N GLY A 180 -20.98 -1.16 -11.42
CA GLY A 180 -19.79 -0.54 -10.85
C GLY A 180 -18.83 0.03 -11.87
N VAL A 181 -17.90 0.83 -11.37
CA VAL A 181 -16.78 1.38 -12.13
C VAL A 181 -15.47 0.84 -11.58
N ILE A 182 -14.56 0.50 -12.48
CA ILE A 182 -13.17 0.17 -12.17
C ILE A 182 -12.30 1.30 -12.74
N MET A 183 -11.65 2.06 -11.86
CA MET A 183 -10.74 3.12 -12.27
C MET A 183 -9.34 2.57 -12.41
N THR A 184 -8.73 2.69 -13.58
CA THR A 184 -7.38 2.23 -13.86
C THR A 184 -6.37 3.38 -13.90
N LYS A 185 -5.07 3.04 -13.87
CA LYS A 185 -3.94 3.98 -14.02
C LYS A 185 -3.92 5.11 -12.97
N LEU A 186 -4.40 4.84 -11.77
CA LEU A 186 -4.36 5.81 -10.67
C LEU A 186 -2.96 5.99 -10.07
N ASP A 187 -1.99 5.18 -10.45
CA ASP A 187 -0.56 5.40 -10.21
C ASP A 187 -0.03 6.64 -10.93
N GLY A 188 -0.61 7.01 -12.09
CA GLY A 188 -0.30 8.24 -12.82
C GLY A 188 -1.11 9.47 -12.36
N ASP A 189 -2.24 9.29 -11.66
CA ASP A 189 -3.07 10.37 -11.12
C ASP A 189 -2.89 10.50 -9.60
N ALA A 190 -1.99 11.39 -9.20
CA ALA A 190 -1.70 11.61 -7.78
C ALA A 190 -2.90 12.10 -6.96
N ARG A 191 -3.94 12.66 -7.59
CA ARG A 191 -5.06 13.33 -6.88
C ARG A 191 -6.42 12.65 -7.03
N GLY A 192 -6.60 11.76 -8.01
CA GLY A 192 -7.87 11.06 -8.22
C GLY A 192 -9.06 11.97 -8.56
N GLY A 193 -8.82 13.11 -9.20
CA GLY A 193 -9.88 14.06 -9.52
C GLY A 193 -10.93 13.52 -10.49
N ALA A 194 -10.50 12.72 -11.47
CA ALA A 194 -11.42 12.06 -12.41
C ALA A 194 -12.41 11.14 -11.69
N LEU A 195 -11.95 10.48 -10.62
CA LEU A 195 -12.75 9.53 -9.83
C LEU A 195 -13.95 10.21 -9.16
N LEU A 196 -13.74 11.37 -8.50
CA LEU A 196 -14.81 12.16 -7.91
C LEU A 196 -15.83 12.59 -8.97
N SER A 197 -15.35 13.06 -10.12
CA SER A 197 -16.21 13.54 -11.21
C SER A 197 -17.02 12.41 -11.83
N VAL A 198 -16.42 11.23 -12.08
CA VAL A 198 -17.10 10.05 -12.60
C VAL A 198 -18.18 9.59 -11.61
N LYS A 199 -17.86 9.47 -10.32
CA LYS A 199 -18.83 9.10 -9.29
C LYS A 199 -19.98 10.08 -9.20
N HIS A 200 -19.71 11.38 -9.22
CA HIS A 200 -20.72 12.42 -9.12
C HIS A 200 -21.67 12.43 -10.32
N VAL A 201 -21.13 12.25 -11.53
CA VAL A 201 -21.92 12.32 -12.77
C VAL A 201 -22.75 11.07 -13.02
N THR A 202 -22.21 9.89 -12.74
CA THR A 202 -22.89 8.62 -13.00
C THR A 202 -23.74 8.13 -11.85
N GLY A 203 -23.39 8.50 -10.61
CA GLY A 203 -23.96 7.90 -9.40
C GLY A 203 -23.52 6.44 -9.16
N VAL A 204 -22.89 5.79 -10.14
CA VAL A 204 -22.45 4.39 -10.08
C VAL A 204 -21.32 4.22 -9.06
N PRO A 205 -21.33 3.17 -8.22
CA PRO A 205 -20.27 2.96 -7.25
C PRO A 205 -18.94 2.58 -7.92
N ILE A 206 -17.84 3.14 -7.41
CA ILE A 206 -16.52 2.69 -7.80
C ILE A 206 -16.20 1.45 -6.98
N LYS A 207 -15.95 0.31 -7.65
CA LYS A 207 -15.72 -0.98 -6.99
C LYS A 207 -14.24 -1.24 -6.74
N PHE A 208 -13.42 -0.97 -7.75
CA PHE A 208 -11.98 -1.26 -7.73
C PHE A 208 -11.17 -0.11 -8.31
N ILE A 209 -9.92 -0.04 -7.90
CA ILE A 209 -8.91 0.87 -8.42
C ILE A 209 -7.65 0.11 -8.85
N GLY A 210 -7.13 0.43 -10.02
CA GLY A 210 -5.85 -0.08 -10.53
C GLY A 210 -4.73 0.90 -10.17
N THR A 211 -3.76 0.42 -9.42
CA THR A 211 -2.67 1.21 -8.82
C THR A 211 -1.29 0.89 -9.41
N GLY A 212 -1.24 0.24 -10.56
CA GLY A 212 -0.01 -0.13 -11.24
C GLY A 212 -0.24 -1.07 -12.42
N GLU A 213 0.83 -1.48 -13.10
CA GLU A 213 0.77 -2.35 -14.29
C GLU A 213 0.69 -3.85 -13.94
N HIS A 214 1.22 -4.26 -12.80
CA HIS A 214 1.25 -5.66 -12.37
C HIS A 214 -0.16 -6.23 -12.13
N LEU A 215 -0.32 -7.55 -12.28
CA LEU A 215 -1.61 -8.22 -12.13
C LEU A 215 -2.15 -8.21 -10.69
N ASP A 216 -1.30 -8.06 -9.70
CA ASP A 216 -1.66 -7.88 -8.29
C ASP A 216 -2.04 -6.43 -7.91
N ALA A 217 -1.91 -5.48 -8.85
CA ALA A 217 -2.18 -4.07 -8.62
C ALA A 217 -3.65 -3.69 -8.90
N LEU A 218 -4.60 -4.40 -8.28
CA LEU A 218 -6.02 -4.09 -8.23
C LEU A 218 -6.47 -4.11 -6.77
N GLU A 219 -6.99 -2.99 -6.31
CA GLU A 219 -7.44 -2.85 -4.92
C GLU A 219 -8.94 -2.58 -4.85
N PRO A 220 -9.65 -3.15 -3.86
CA PRO A 220 -11.01 -2.74 -3.56
C PRO A 220 -11.06 -1.24 -3.23
N PHE A 221 -12.02 -0.52 -3.79
CA PHE A 221 -12.15 0.90 -3.56
C PHE A 221 -12.58 1.19 -2.11
N ARG A 222 -11.92 2.16 -1.49
CA ARG A 222 -12.22 2.62 -0.14
C ARG A 222 -12.34 4.15 -0.12
N PRO A 223 -13.55 4.68 0.16
CA PRO A 223 -13.81 6.11 0.19
C PRO A 223 -12.88 6.88 1.13
N GLU A 224 -12.66 6.38 2.34
CA GLU A 224 -11.82 7.04 3.37
C GLU A 224 -10.36 7.13 2.92
N GLY A 225 -9.82 6.03 2.37
CA GLY A 225 -8.44 5.99 1.86
C GLY A 225 -8.25 6.94 0.69
N MET A 226 -9.25 7.00 -0.22
CA MET A 226 -9.20 7.90 -1.36
C MET A 226 -9.34 9.37 -0.96
N ALA A 227 -10.21 9.70 -0.03
CA ALA A 227 -10.33 11.04 0.55
C ALA A 227 -8.97 11.47 1.18
N GLY A 228 -8.30 10.57 1.88
CA GLY A 228 -6.96 10.80 2.41
C GLY A 228 -5.91 11.07 1.33
N ARG A 229 -5.93 10.32 0.21
CA ARG A 229 -5.03 10.55 -0.94
C ARG A 229 -5.28 11.92 -1.59
N ILE A 230 -6.54 12.29 -1.82
CA ILE A 230 -6.92 13.59 -2.39
C ILE A 230 -6.40 14.75 -1.53
N LEU A 231 -6.47 14.62 -0.21
CA LEU A 231 -6.00 15.60 0.75
C LEU A 231 -4.50 15.51 1.05
N GLN A 232 -3.77 14.63 0.38
CA GLN A 232 -2.35 14.34 0.61
C GLN A 232 -2.04 13.89 2.05
N MET A 233 -3.03 13.31 2.73
CA MET A 233 -2.88 12.74 4.07
C MET A 233 -2.31 11.32 4.05
N GLY A 234 -2.21 10.70 2.86
CA GLY A 234 -1.85 9.30 2.66
C GLY A 234 -2.96 8.31 3.03
N ASP A 235 -2.85 7.09 2.55
CA ASP A 235 -3.74 6.00 2.95
C ASP A 235 -3.07 5.15 4.05
N ILE A 236 -3.25 5.61 5.29
CA ILE A 236 -2.68 4.95 6.47
C ILE A 236 -3.25 3.54 6.67
N VAL A 237 -4.51 3.32 6.28
CA VAL A 237 -5.17 2.03 6.42
C VAL A 237 -4.64 1.03 5.38
N ALA A 238 -4.37 1.50 4.15
CA ALA A 238 -3.72 0.68 3.14
C ALA A 238 -2.28 0.33 3.52
N ALA A 239 -1.51 1.30 4.04
CA ALA A 239 -0.17 1.07 4.55
C ALA A 239 -0.15 0.04 5.69
N ALA A 240 -1.12 0.13 6.60
CA ALA A 240 -1.25 -0.83 7.69
C ALA A 240 -1.60 -2.24 7.18
N ARG A 241 -2.51 -2.37 6.21
CA ARG A 241 -2.87 -3.67 5.61
C ARG A 241 -1.72 -4.29 4.85
N GLU A 242 -0.99 -3.51 4.05
CA GLU A 242 0.18 -4.02 3.34
C GLU A 242 1.26 -4.48 4.31
N ALA A 243 1.48 -3.73 5.41
CA ALA A 243 2.34 -4.16 6.50
C ALA A 243 1.86 -5.48 7.16
N HIS A 244 0.54 -5.67 7.30
CA HIS A 244 -0.05 -6.91 7.81
C HIS A 244 0.10 -8.11 6.85
N ARG A 245 0.06 -7.88 5.55
CA ARG A 245 0.21 -8.93 4.53
C ARG A 245 1.63 -9.53 4.47
N ILE A 246 2.61 -8.76 4.94
CA ILE A 246 4.03 -9.09 4.87
C ILE A 246 4.49 -9.92 6.06
N VAL A 247 3.86 -9.72 7.21
CA VAL A 247 4.25 -10.36 8.47
C VAL A 247 3.13 -11.29 8.89
N ASP A 248 3.41 -12.59 8.99
CA ASP A 248 2.49 -13.58 9.54
C ASP A 248 2.05 -13.13 10.94
N GLU A 249 0.76 -13.30 11.25
CA GLU A 249 0.17 -12.81 12.51
C GLU A 249 0.89 -13.38 13.73
N LYS A 250 1.32 -14.64 13.67
CA LYS A 250 2.14 -15.29 14.71
C LYS A 250 3.52 -14.64 14.87
N GLU A 251 4.20 -14.40 13.75
CA GLU A 251 5.52 -13.75 13.77
C GLU A 251 5.42 -12.31 14.31
N ARG A 252 4.31 -11.63 14.03
CA ARG A 252 4.05 -10.29 14.54
C ARG A 252 3.87 -10.29 16.06
N GLU A 253 3.06 -11.20 16.58
CA GLU A 253 2.84 -11.35 18.04
C GLU A 253 4.15 -11.68 18.75
N GLU A 254 4.96 -12.59 18.20
CA GLU A 254 6.28 -12.91 18.72
C GLU A 254 7.23 -11.71 18.71
N LEU A 255 7.23 -10.94 17.61
CA LEU A 255 8.06 -9.74 17.48
C LEU A 255 7.60 -8.65 18.45
N GLU A 256 6.29 -8.42 18.60
CA GLU A 256 5.73 -7.49 19.57
C GLU A 256 6.04 -7.90 21.03
N ALA A 257 5.97 -9.20 21.33
CA ALA A 257 6.35 -9.72 22.63
C ALA A 257 7.84 -9.50 22.93
N LYS A 258 8.73 -9.82 21.98
CA LYS A 258 10.18 -9.57 22.07
C LYS A 258 10.52 -8.09 22.20
N MET A 259 9.80 -7.21 21.48
CA MET A 259 9.96 -5.77 21.61
C MET A 259 9.54 -5.29 23.01
N ALA A 260 8.42 -5.79 23.53
CA ALA A 260 7.90 -5.41 24.85
C ALA A 260 8.81 -5.89 25.99
N SER A 261 9.34 -7.13 25.91
CA SER A 261 10.29 -7.68 26.90
C SER A 261 11.68 -7.06 26.82
N GLY A 262 12.03 -6.42 25.69
CA GLY A 262 13.36 -5.88 25.47
C GLY A 262 14.36 -6.87 24.89
N ASP A 263 13.91 -8.07 24.50
CA ASP A 263 14.74 -9.14 23.96
C ASP A 263 14.94 -9.04 22.44
N PHE A 264 14.63 -7.87 21.85
CA PHE A 264 14.87 -7.60 20.44
C PHE A 264 16.36 -7.62 20.13
N THR A 265 16.75 -8.49 19.18
CA THR A 265 18.13 -8.79 18.83
C THR A 265 18.51 -8.27 17.44
N LEU A 266 19.81 -8.34 17.09
CA LEU A 266 20.27 -8.02 15.72
C LEU A 266 19.79 -9.06 14.69
N ASP A 267 19.48 -10.31 15.08
CA ASP A 267 18.85 -11.29 14.19
C ASP A 267 17.41 -10.90 13.87
N ASP A 268 16.63 -10.46 14.86
CA ASP A 268 15.27 -9.96 14.62
C ASP A 268 15.30 -8.72 13.68
N PHE A 269 16.29 -7.84 13.88
CA PHE A 269 16.51 -6.69 13.01
C PHE A 269 16.88 -7.10 11.59
N LYS A 270 17.75 -8.10 11.42
CA LYS A 270 18.12 -8.64 10.11
C LYS A 270 16.89 -9.20 9.39
N ASN A 271 16.10 -10.05 10.07
CA ASN A 271 14.90 -10.66 9.50
C ASN A 271 13.89 -9.61 9.04
N MET A 272 13.74 -8.52 9.80
CA MET A 272 12.92 -7.38 9.42
C MET A 272 13.47 -6.67 8.16
N MET A 273 14.80 -6.46 8.11
CA MET A 273 15.46 -5.86 6.94
C MET A 273 15.32 -6.74 5.68
N GLU A 274 15.45 -8.04 5.79
CA GLU A 274 15.28 -8.99 4.67
C GLU A 274 13.86 -8.95 4.10
N LYS A 275 12.84 -8.83 4.97
CA LYS A 275 11.45 -8.70 4.53
C LYS A 275 11.20 -7.38 3.80
N VAL A 276 11.74 -6.29 4.33
CA VAL A 276 11.62 -4.95 3.72
C VAL A 276 12.42 -4.85 2.40
N ALA A 277 13.51 -5.60 2.28
CA ALA A 277 14.36 -5.60 1.09
C ALA A 277 13.74 -6.32 -0.13
N LYS A 278 12.58 -6.96 0.02
CA LYS A 278 11.89 -7.59 -1.12
C LYS A 278 11.55 -6.54 -2.18
N PRO A 279 11.86 -6.80 -3.49
CA PRO A 279 11.62 -5.84 -4.55
C PRO A 279 10.16 -5.37 -4.60
N GLY A 280 9.96 -4.07 -4.79
CA GLY A 280 8.63 -3.45 -4.91
C GLY A 280 7.87 -3.23 -3.61
N LEU A 281 8.26 -3.85 -2.49
CA LEU A 281 7.56 -3.74 -1.23
C LEU A 281 7.80 -2.38 -0.57
N MET A 282 9.06 -1.94 -0.52
CA MET A 282 9.45 -0.65 0.02
C MET A 282 8.74 0.49 -0.71
N GLY A 283 8.70 0.43 -2.04
CA GLY A 283 8.03 1.43 -2.88
C GLY A 283 6.51 1.48 -2.63
N LYS A 284 5.87 0.31 -2.50
CA LYS A 284 4.44 0.22 -2.16
C LYS A 284 4.14 0.83 -0.79
N MET A 285 4.91 0.49 0.25
CA MET A 285 4.72 1.02 1.60
C MET A 285 4.94 2.55 1.66
N MET A 286 5.95 3.07 0.97
CA MET A 286 6.25 4.50 0.98
C MET A 286 5.25 5.32 0.17
N GLY A 287 4.72 4.77 -0.93
CA GLY A 287 3.64 5.42 -1.70
C GLY A 287 2.36 5.63 -0.89
N LEU A 288 2.16 4.83 0.17
CA LEU A 288 1.00 4.91 1.07
C LEU A 288 1.23 5.85 2.27
N MET A 289 2.47 6.26 2.54
CA MET A 289 2.81 7.14 3.67
C MET A 289 2.77 8.62 3.26
N PRO A 290 2.13 9.50 4.08
CA PRO A 290 2.02 10.92 3.77
C PRO A 290 3.40 11.57 3.65
N GLY A 291 3.65 12.28 2.54
CA GLY A 291 4.89 13.04 2.32
C GLY A 291 6.14 12.21 2.02
N MET A 292 6.05 10.87 1.98
CA MET A 292 7.20 9.99 1.75
C MET A 292 7.34 9.55 0.28
N GLY A 293 6.35 9.78 -0.57
CA GLY A 293 6.35 9.34 -1.97
C GLY A 293 7.52 9.90 -2.80
N GLN A 294 7.99 11.09 -2.50
CA GLN A 294 9.16 11.70 -3.17
C GLN A 294 10.50 11.03 -2.81
N PHE A 295 10.54 10.17 -1.78
CA PHE A 295 11.74 9.40 -1.41
C PHE A 295 11.72 7.98 -2.00
N LYS A 296 10.66 7.59 -2.74
CA LYS A 296 10.53 6.29 -3.35
C LYS A 296 11.73 5.96 -4.25
N ASP A 297 12.06 6.87 -5.18
CA ASP A 297 13.14 6.68 -6.15
C ASP A 297 14.53 6.59 -5.46
N VAL A 298 14.71 7.33 -4.34
CA VAL A 298 15.96 7.30 -3.57
C VAL A 298 16.14 5.97 -2.85
N LEU A 299 15.07 5.36 -2.35
CA LEU A 299 15.11 4.10 -1.60
C LEU A 299 15.06 2.87 -2.49
N GLU A 300 14.50 2.98 -3.70
CA GLU A 300 14.58 1.96 -4.75
C GLU A 300 15.92 2.02 -5.52
N SER A 301 16.79 2.99 -5.21
CA SER A 301 18.12 3.08 -5.83
C SER A 301 19.00 1.87 -5.48
N GLU A 302 19.90 1.50 -6.41
CA GLU A 302 20.89 0.44 -6.17
C GLU A 302 21.77 0.72 -4.94
N GLU A 303 21.99 1.99 -4.60
CA GLU A 303 22.76 2.42 -3.43
C GLU A 303 22.05 2.06 -2.12
N ALA A 304 20.72 2.28 -2.02
CA ALA A 304 19.92 1.91 -0.85
C ALA A 304 19.85 0.40 -0.70
N ALA A 305 19.58 -0.34 -1.77
CA ALA A 305 19.59 -1.79 -1.79
C ALA A 305 20.99 -2.35 -1.44
N GLY A 306 22.05 -1.69 -1.89
CA GLY A 306 23.43 -1.98 -1.52
C GLY A 306 23.69 -1.82 -0.02
N GLY A 307 23.21 -0.73 0.58
CA GLY A 307 23.31 -0.46 2.01
C GLY A 307 22.63 -1.52 2.88
N ILE A 308 21.43 -1.96 2.47
CA ILE A 308 20.70 -3.04 3.16
C ILE A 308 21.48 -4.37 3.08
N ARG A 309 21.99 -4.74 1.89
CA ARG A 309 22.81 -5.94 1.71
C ARG A 309 24.08 -5.91 2.56
N GLN A 310 24.76 -4.77 2.64
CA GLN A 310 25.93 -4.58 3.49
C GLN A 310 25.59 -4.75 4.98
N THR A 311 24.47 -4.23 5.42
CA THR A 311 23.97 -4.36 6.80
C THR A 311 23.69 -5.82 7.14
N ILE A 312 22.96 -6.55 6.29
CA ILE A 312 22.67 -7.97 6.42
C ILE A 312 23.98 -8.79 6.44
N GLY A 313 24.91 -8.49 5.53
CA GLY A 313 26.25 -9.12 5.49
C GLY A 313 27.05 -8.91 6.77
N ALA A 314 27.00 -7.70 7.34
CA ALA A 314 27.65 -7.38 8.61
C ALA A 314 27.04 -8.20 9.77
N ILE A 315 25.73 -8.32 9.87
CA ILE A 315 25.08 -9.11 10.92
C ILE A 315 25.38 -10.61 10.75
N ASN A 316 25.36 -11.13 9.52
CA ASN A 316 25.71 -12.52 9.22
C ASN A 316 27.18 -12.86 9.58
N SER A 317 28.06 -11.89 9.60
CA SER A 317 29.47 -12.05 10.00
C SER A 317 29.71 -11.96 11.51
N MET A 318 28.65 -11.74 12.32
CA MET A 318 28.70 -11.74 13.78
C MET A 318 28.46 -13.14 14.33
N THR A 319 28.99 -13.43 15.52
CA THR A 319 28.64 -14.66 16.28
C THR A 319 27.23 -14.52 16.88
N MET A 320 26.65 -15.64 17.31
CA MET A 320 25.34 -15.63 18.00
C MET A 320 25.32 -14.70 19.20
N ASP A 321 26.32 -14.80 20.08
CA ASP A 321 26.44 -13.95 21.28
C ASP A 321 26.53 -12.45 20.93
N GLU A 322 27.21 -12.12 19.83
CA GLU A 322 27.33 -10.73 19.36
C GLU A 322 26.04 -10.17 18.78
N ARG A 323 25.21 -11.04 18.19
CA ARG A 323 23.88 -10.64 17.67
C ARG A 323 22.86 -10.45 18.80
N GLU A 324 22.97 -11.26 19.87
CA GLU A 324 22.14 -11.11 21.06
C GLU A 324 22.58 -9.92 21.90
N ASN A 325 23.89 -9.74 22.09
CA ASN A 325 24.46 -8.68 22.90
C ASN A 325 25.51 -7.83 22.14
N PRO A 326 25.07 -6.79 21.42
CA PRO A 326 25.98 -5.94 20.64
C PRO A 326 27.04 -5.22 21.49
N LYS A 327 26.88 -5.13 22.80
CA LYS A 327 27.88 -4.52 23.71
C LYS A 327 29.18 -5.31 23.77
N LEU A 328 29.19 -6.57 23.38
CA LEU A 328 30.39 -7.42 23.29
C LEU A 328 31.29 -7.02 22.12
N ILE A 329 30.79 -6.23 21.15
CA ILE A 329 31.49 -5.90 19.91
C ILE A 329 32.44 -4.73 20.15
N ASP A 330 33.66 -5.04 20.55
CA ASP A 330 34.78 -4.10 20.69
C ASP A 330 35.41 -3.72 19.33
N ALA A 331 36.49 -2.94 19.35
CA ALA A 331 37.15 -2.46 18.14
C ALA A 331 37.74 -3.59 17.28
N GLN A 332 38.30 -4.65 17.91
CA GLN A 332 38.86 -5.78 17.19
C GLN A 332 37.77 -6.62 16.53
N ARG A 333 36.69 -6.88 17.23
CA ARG A 333 35.50 -7.58 16.70
C ARG A 333 34.85 -6.82 15.55
N ARG A 334 34.74 -5.49 15.64
CA ARG A 334 34.24 -4.66 14.50
C ARG A 334 35.10 -4.82 13.26
N THR A 335 36.42 -4.86 13.40
CA THR A 335 37.32 -5.06 12.27
C THR A 335 37.16 -6.47 11.68
N ARG A 336 37.03 -7.50 12.51
CA ARG A 336 36.78 -8.88 12.08
C ARG A 336 35.44 -8.99 11.32
N ILE A 337 34.36 -8.45 11.87
CA ILE A 337 33.02 -8.43 11.26
C ILE A 337 33.06 -7.71 9.93
N ALA A 338 33.69 -6.51 9.88
CA ALA A 338 33.83 -5.73 8.66
C ALA A 338 34.56 -6.50 7.55
N ARG A 339 35.65 -7.20 7.91
CA ARG A 339 36.42 -8.02 6.96
C ARG A 339 35.57 -9.21 6.45
N GLY A 340 34.84 -9.88 7.33
CA GLY A 340 33.97 -11.02 6.99
C GLY A 340 32.80 -10.60 6.07
N ALA A 341 32.27 -9.41 6.25
CA ALA A 341 31.16 -8.86 5.46
C ALA A 341 31.61 -8.14 4.17
N GLY A 342 32.91 -7.95 3.94
CA GLY A 342 33.42 -7.19 2.81
C GLY A 342 33.08 -5.69 2.88
N VAL A 343 32.89 -5.14 4.10
CA VAL A 343 32.55 -3.73 4.33
C VAL A 343 33.65 -3.01 5.12
N GLN A 344 33.57 -1.69 5.20
CA GLN A 344 34.47 -0.91 6.03
C GLN A 344 34.04 -0.89 7.50
N THR A 345 34.99 -0.81 8.43
CA THR A 345 34.72 -0.78 9.88
C THR A 345 33.75 0.31 10.33
N PRO A 346 33.72 1.52 9.73
CA PRO A 346 32.71 2.53 10.02
C PRO A 346 31.27 2.06 9.80
N VAL A 347 31.00 1.22 8.80
CA VAL A 347 29.66 0.67 8.51
C VAL A 347 29.16 -0.18 9.70
N VAL A 348 30.00 -1.07 10.22
CA VAL A 348 29.70 -1.88 11.41
C VAL A 348 29.46 -1.01 12.64
N THR A 349 30.27 0.04 12.79
CA THR A 349 30.11 0.97 13.93
C THR A 349 28.80 1.75 13.84
N GLN A 350 28.41 2.17 12.65
CA GLN A 350 27.16 2.87 12.40
C GLN A 350 25.94 1.95 12.63
N LEU A 351 26.00 0.72 12.15
CA LEU A 351 24.97 -0.29 12.38
C LEU A 351 24.68 -0.50 13.89
N ILE A 352 25.75 -0.71 14.68
CA ILE A 352 25.61 -0.90 16.14
C ILE A 352 24.97 0.32 16.78
N LYS A 353 25.43 1.53 16.45
CA LYS A 353 24.85 2.77 16.97
C LYS A 353 23.39 2.95 16.59
N GLN A 354 23.03 2.67 15.34
CA GLN A 354 21.66 2.74 14.88
C GLN A 354 20.77 1.75 15.66
N PHE A 355 21.22 0.52 15.83
CA PHE A 355 20.51 -0.49 16.60
C PHE A 355 20.32 -0.06 18.09
N GLU A 356 21.35 0.47 18.74
CA GLU A 356 21.28 0.96 20.11
C GLU A 356 20.29 2.11 20.30
N VAL A 357 20.13 2.97 19.30
CA VAL A 357 19.16 4.07 19.34
C VAL A 357 17.74 3.56 19.04
N MET A 358 17.62 2.63 18.09
CA MET A 358 16.34 2.12 17.63
C MET A 358 15.68 1.19 18.66
N LYS A 359 16.45 0.34 19.34
CA LYS A 359 15.94 -0.63 20.34
C LYS A 359 15.04 0.03 21.42
N PRO A 360 15.42 1.11 22.10
CA PRO A 360 14.55 1.80 23.06
C PRO A 360 13.30 2.43 22.43
N LEU A 361 13.40 2.91 21.17
CA LEU A 361 12.27 3.47 20.45
C LEU A 361 11.21 2.39 20.15
N MET A 362 11.66 1.23 19.69
CA MET A 362 10.78 0.10 19.42
C MET A 362 10.11 -0.43 20.69
N GLN A 363 10.86 -0.51 21.80
CA GLN A 363 10.29 -0.83 23.13
C GLN A 363 9.21 0.17 23.56
N GLY A 364 9.44 1.46 23.34
CA GLY A 364 8.48 2.52 23.66
C GLY A 364 7.20 2.47 22.79
N MET A 365 7.25 1.80 21.63
CA MET A 365 6.12 1.62 20.70
C MET A 365 5.37 0.30 20.93
N ALA A 366 5.98 -0.68 21.60
CA ALA A 366 5.36 -1.97 21.88
C ALA A 366 4.15 -1.80 22.80
N GLY A 367 3.06 -2.50 22.49
CA GLY A 367 1.81 -2.45 23.26
C GLY A 367 0.97 -1.17 23.10
N LYS A 368 1.39 -0.20 22.27
CA LYS A 368 0.61 1.01 22.00
C LYS A 368 -0.25 0.86 20.74
N GLY A 369 -1.44 1.42 20.78
CA GLY A 369 -2.34 1.46 19.62
C GLY A 369 -1.74 2.27 18.45
N VAL A 370 -2.24 2.03 17.22
CA VAL A 370 -1.75 2.67 15.98
C VAL A 370 -1.74 4.21 16.09
N GLY A 371 -2.74 4.81 16.73
CA GLY A 371 -2.81 6.26 16.92
C GLY A 371 -1.70 6.84 17.83
N ASP A 372 -1.30 6.12 18.86
CA ASP A 372 -0.23 6.56 19.76
C ASP A 372 1.15 6.37 19.16
N ARG A 373 1.34 5.31 18.37
CA ARG A 373 2.55 5.06 17.55
C ARG A 373 2.75 6.20 16.56
N MET A 374 1.67 6.67 15.95
CA MET A 374 1.68 7.75 14.97
C MET A 374 2.00 9.12 15.59
N LYS A 375 1.42 9.43 16.74
CA LYS A 375 1.75 10.65 17.48
C LYS A 375 3.23 10.69 17.88
N MET A 376 3.78 9.56 18.27
CA MET A 376 5.19 9.44 18.63
C MET A 376 6.12 9.59 17.40
N MET A 377 5.71 9.07 16.23
CA MET A 377 6.44 9.23 14.96
C MET A 377 6.39 10.67 14.47
N GLN A 378 5.25 11.34 14.59
CA GLN A 378 5.08 12.76 14.26
C GLN A 378 5.91 13.67 15.18
N GLN A 379 6.01 13.34 16.46
CA GLN A 379 6.91 14.03 17.41
C GLN A 379 8.40 13.84 17.07
N LEU A 380 8.79 12.66 16.60
CA LEU A 380 10.16 12.39 16.14
C LEU A 380 10.47 13.17 14.84
N GLN A 381 9.52 13.26 13.94
CA GLN A 381 9.64 14.03 12.70
C GLN A 381 9.73 15.54 12.97
N SER A 382 8.90 16.07 13.87
CA SER A 382 8.92 17.49 14.25
C SER A 382 10.15 17.89 15.07
N SER A 383 10.86 16.91 15.66
CA SER A 383 12.11 17.16 16.41
C SER A 383 13.37 17.17 15.53
N GLY A 384 13.23 17.01 14.20
CA GLY A 384 14.37 16.95 13.28
C GLY A 384 15.28 15.72 13.45
N ALA A 385 14.83 14.73 14.22
CA ALA A 385 15.64 13.54 14.53
C ALA A 385 15.83 12.60 13.34
N MET A 386 15.02 12.74 12.29
CA MET A 386 15.14 11.97 11.04
C MET A 386 16.06 12.60 10.00
N GLU A 387 16.37 13.90 10.11
CA GLU A 387 17.23 14.61 9.15
C GLU A 387 18.73 14.45 9.44
N ASP A 388 19.10 14.02 10.65
CA ASP A 388 20.50 13.78 11.01
C ASP A 388 20.84 12.29 10.91
N PRO A 389 21.58 11.83 9.86
CA PRO A 389 21.96 10.43 9.74
C PRO A 389 22.83 9.92 10.87
N THR A 390 23.35 10.81 11.73
CA THR A 390 24.15 10.48 12.92
C THR A 390 23.32 10.40 14.21
N MET A 391 22.03 10.76 14.14
CA MET A 391 21.09 10.81 15.29
C MET A 391 21.67 11.46 16.57
N ARG A 392 22.57 12.43 16.43
CA ARG A 392 23.18 13.12 17.55
C ARG A 392 22.22 14.00 18.36
N GLY A 393 21.04 14.32 17.79
CA GLY A 393 19.99 15.13 18.43
C GLY A 393 19.20 14.42 19.53
N LEU A 394 19.20 13.10 19.59
CA LEU A 394 18.49 12.32 20.61
C LEU A 394 19.31 12.14 21.89
N LYS A 395 19.73 13.22 22.51
CA LYS A 395 19.95 13.20 23.96
C LYS A 395 18.57 13.17 24.61
N VAL A 396 18.09 11.98 24.97
CA VAL A 396 17.01 11.83 25.95
C VAL A 396 17.50 12.54 27.22
N LYS A 397 17.08 13.78 27.40
CA LYS A 397 17.22 14.42 28.71
C LYS A 397 16.34 13.57 29.63
N LYS A 398 16.96 12.71 30.46
CA LYS A 398 16.31 12.19 31.65
C LYS A 398 15.64 13.37 32.28
N GLY A 399 14.32 13.34 32.42
CA GLY A 399 13.53 14.43 32.95
C GLY A 399 14.07 14.82 34.30
N THR A 400 14.87 15.88 34.33
CA THR A 400 15.15 16.59 35.55
C THR A 400 13.83 17.25 35.88
N GLY A 401 13.24 16.83 36.99
CA GLY A 401 12.00 17.37 37.51
C GLY A 401 11.92 18.89 37.39
N LYS A 402 10.71 19.44 37.44
CA LYS A 402 10.33 20.84 37.27
C LYS A 402 11.49 21.80 37.48
N ARG A 403 11.82 22.59 36.47
CA ARG A 403 12.90 23.58 36.50
C ARG A 403 12.75 24.43 37.74
N LEU A 404 13.70 24.30 38.70
CA LEU A 404 13.67 25.01 39.95
C LEU A 404 13.50 26.52 39.72
N THR A 405 12.63 27.16 40.46
CA THR A 405 12.44 28.60 40.37
C THR A 405 13.74 29.34 40.68
N PRO A 406 13.95 30.59 40.22
CA PRO A 406 15.16 31.36 40.54
C PRO A 406 15.46 31.44 42.05
N ALA A 407 14.43 31.53 42.90
CA ALA A 407 14.54 31.52 44.35
C ALA A 407 15.06 30.19 44.93
N GLN A 408 14.58 29.07 44.38
CA GLN A 408 15.04 27.73 44.76
C GLN A 408 16.50 27.48 44.35
N ARG A 409 16.93 27.99 43.16
CA ARG A 409 18.34 27.91 42.71
C ARG A 409 19.26 28.74 43.63
N ALA A 410 18.82 29.93 44.04
CA ALA A 410 19.59 30.77 44.98
C ALA A 410 19.74 30.09 46.34
N LYS A 411 18.69 29.40 46.82
CA LYS A 411 18.72 28.64 48.06
C LYS A 411 19.68 27.46 48.00
N GLN A 412 19.66 26.69 46.92
CA GLN A 412 20.57 25.57 46.70
C GLN A 412 22.03 26.04 46.56
N LYS A 413 22.27 27.17 45.88
CA LYS A 413 23.61 27.76 45.78
C LYS A 413 24.17 28.15 47.14
N LYS A 414 23.36 28.82 47.99
CA LYS A 414 23.74 29.17 49.36
C LYS A 414 24.02 27.93 50.22
N GLU A 415 23.25 26.88 50.08
CA GLU A 415 23.44 25.63 50.82
C GLU A 415 24.74 24.92 50.42
N ARG A 416 25.05 24.86 49.12
CA ARG A 416 26.31 24.33 48.59
C ARG A 416 27.53 25.15 49.04
N GLU A 417 27.41 26.47 49.08
CA GLU A 417 28.48 27.33 49.63
C GLU A 417 28.69 27.13 51.14
N ARG A 418 27.58 26.97 51.92
CA ARG A 418 27.68 26.65 53.38
C ARG A 418 28.32 25.27 53.57
N MET A 419 27.98 24.25 52.80
CA MET A 419 28.62 22.94 52.87
C MET A 419 30.13 23.01 52.51
N ARG A 420 30.50 23.73 51.44
CA ARG A 420 31.91 23.97 51.09
C ARG A 420 32.68 24.70 52.19
N ARG A 421 32.08 25.69 52.90
CA ARG A 421 32.72 26.37 54.00
C ARG A 421 32.87 25.50 55.28
N ARG A 422 31.88 24.56 55.47
CA ARG A 422 32.03 23.57 56.59
C ARG A 422 33.10 22.54 56.29
N LEU A 423 33.22 22.04 55.04
CA LEU A 423 34.28 21.11 54.63
C LEU A 423 35.69 21.77 54.68
N LYS A 424 35.80 23.09 54.48
CA LYS A 424 37.06 23.79 54.55
C LYS A 424 37.46 24.18 56.03
N ARG A 425 36.52 24.15 57.00
CA ARG A 425 36.79 24.40 58.44
C ARG A 425 37.00 23.13 59.26
N GLY A 426 36.83 21.95 58.63
CA GLY A 426 37.02 20.65 59.26
C GLY A 426 38.33 19.95 58.84
N LYS A 427 39.29 20.72 58.24
CA LYS A 427 40.65 20.29 58.02
C LYS A 427 41.56 21.12 58.87
#